data_755997c7c953b61bca37e46562e7601f
#
_entry.id   755997c7c953b61bca37e46562e7601f
#
_cell.length_a   1.000
_cell.length_b   1.000
_cell.length_c   1.000
_cell.angle_alpha   90.00
_cell.angle_beta   90.00
_cell.angle_gamma   90.00
#
_symmetry.space_group_name_H-M   'P 1'
#
loop_
_entity.id
_entity.type
_entity.pdbx_description
1 polymer ?
#
loop_
_entity_poly.entity_id
_entity_poly.type
_entity_poly.pdbx_seq_one_letter_code
_entity_poly.pdbx_strand_id
1 'polypeptide(L)'
;MQKVINSHCHIYPDKIAAKAVKGIRDFYDLHMSLNGTVKDLIEDGNKVGAVHYLIHSVATTPKQVQSINEFISFEVKSHPGLFTGFGTLHPDSEDIEGDLDYIIELGLKGVKVHPDFQQFALNEEKAFKMGEAINERGLPIMIHCGDFRYNYSNPEHLKPFLERFPDLTVIGAHFAGWSIWEKATEDMAGTPNLFVDCSSSLYALSPETAKDLIHAYGADKVLWATDFPMWESTSEMEMFNKIDLTEEERNLILYENAAKLLGLK
;
A
#
# COMPACT_ATOMS: atom_id res chain seq x y z
N MET A 1 14.23 21.23 4.72
CA MET A 1 14.25 19.75 4.73
C MET A 1 13.09 19.31 3.85
N GLN A 2 13.31 18.41 2.92
CA GLN A 2 12.25 17.87 2.06
C GLN A 2 11.22 17.13 2.91
N LYS A 3 9.92 17.39 2.68
CA LYS A 3 8.86 16.65 3.36
C LYS A 3 8.72 15.27 2.72
N VAL A 4 8.44 14.26 3.54
CA VAL A 4 8.25 12.88 3.09
C VAL A 4 6.94 12.34 3.65
N ILE A 5 6.17 11.65 2.82
CA ILE A 5 5.02 10.83 3.24
C ILE A 5 5.39 9.38 2.99
N ASN A 6 5.32 8.54 4.03
CA ASN A 6 5.44 7.09 3.86
C ASN A 6 4.06 6.50 3.55
N SER A 7 3.87 6.09 2.30
CA SER A 7 2.56 5.74 1.75
C SER A 7 2.19 4.26 1.91
N HIS A 8 3.02 3.43 2.59
CA HIS A 8 2.75 2.02 2.79
C HIS A 8 3.32 1.53 4.13
N CYS A 9 2.46 1.52 5.16
CA CYS A 9 2.89 1.19 6.51
C CYS A 9 1.93 0.21 7.18
N HIS A 10 2.36 -1.04 7.34
CA HIS A 10 1.64 -2.02 8.16
C HIS A 10 1.97 -1.82 9.63
N ILE A 11 0.94 -1.62 10.47
CA ILE A 11 1.10 -1.49 11.91
C ILE A 11 0.27 -2.53 12.66
N TYR A 12 0.76 -2.92 13.83
CA TYR A 12 0.13 -3.94 14.66
C TYR A 12 0.09 -3.51 16.12
N PRO A 13 -0.94 -3.91 16.89
CA PRO A 13 -0.91 -3.76 18.34
C PRO A 13 0.32 -4.44 18.95
N ASP A 14 0.98 -3.80 19.94
CA ASP A 14 2.23 -4.26 20.54
C ASP A 14 2.20 -5.75 20.93
N LYS A 15 1.08 -6.19 21.50
CA LYS A 15 0.90 -7.59 21.95
C LYS A 15 0.97 -8.66 20.86
N ILE A 16 0.77 -8.28 19.60
CA ILE A 16 0.77 -9.21 18.46
C ILE A 16 1.82 -8.86 17.39
N ALA A 17 2.45 -7.69 17.48
CA ALA A 17 3.36 -7.17 16.47
C ALA A 17 4.49 -8.17 16.13
N ALA A 18 5.19 -8.70 17.12
CA ALA A 18 6.25 -9.69 16.90
C ALA A 18 5.76 -10.96 16.18
N LYS A 19 4.52 -11.40 16.47
CA LYS A 19 3.93 -12.58 15.79
C LYS A 19 3.56 -12.25 14.35
N ALA A 20 3.00 -11.05 14.11
CA ALA A 20 2.63 -10.59 12.77
C ALA A 20 3.87 -10.46 11.88
N VAL A 21 4.92 -9.77 12.36
CA VAL A 21 6.20 -9.62 11.66
C VAL A 21 6.84 -10.97 11.37
N LYS A 22 6.82 -11.91 12.33
CA LYS A 22 7.30 -13.27 12.08
C LYS A 22 6.54 -13.95 10.95
N GLY A 23 5.21 -13.82 10.92
CA GLY A 23 4.37 -14.42 9.86
C GLY A 23 4.71 -13.87 8.47
N ILE A 24 4.92 -12.55 8.35
CA ILE A 24 5.31 -11.90 7.09
C ILE A 24 6.71 -12.37 6.66
N ARG A 25 7.68 -12.33 7.57
CA ARG A 25 9.04 -12.81 7.33
C ARG A 25 9.06 -14.25 6.83
N ASP A 26 8.31 -15.13 7.50
CA ASP A 26 8.25 -16.56 7.15
C ASP A 26 7.57 -16.79 5.78
N PHE A 27 6.61 -15.92 5.39
CA PHE A 27 5.93 -15.99 4.09
C PHE A 27 6.84 -15.57 2.94
N TYR A 28 7.61 -14.49 3.11
CA TYR A 28 8.48 -13.95 2.06
C TYR A 28 9.91 -14.50 2.11
N ASP A 29 10.30 -15.19 3.18
CA ASP A 29 11.69 -15.62 3.46
C ASP A 29 12.68 -14.44 3.40
N LEU A 30 12.27 -13.30 3.96
CA LEU A 30 13.06 -12.07 4.00
C LEU A 30 13.35 -11.64 5.44
N HIS A 31 14.56 -11.08 5.65
CA HIS A 31 14.92 -10.53 6.95
C HIS A 31 14.18 -9.22 7.22
N MET A 32 13.62 -9.08 8.42
CA MET A 32 12.96 -7.87 8.90
C MET A 32 13.55 -7.48 10.25
N SER A 33 14.02 -6.24 10.36
CA SER A 33 14.64 -5.69 11.59
C SER A 33 13.65 -4.92 12.47
N LEU A 34 12.54 -4.45 11.91
CA LEU A 34 11.54 -3.64 12.59
C LEU A 34 10.44 -4.51 13.20
N ASN A 35 9.80 -4.01 14.28
CA ASN A 35 8.83 -4.81 15.05
C ASN A 35 7.37 -4.57 14.63
N GLY A 36 7.10 -3.58 13.78
CA GLY A 36 5.75 -3.30 13.27
C GLY A 36 4.84 -2.57 14.26
N THR A 37 5.39 -1.94 15.30
CA THR A 37 4.63 -1.11 16.24
C THR A 37 4.53 0.34 15.74
N VAL A 38 3.54 1.09 16.22
CA VAL A 38 3.41 2.52 15.93
C VAL A 38 4.63 3.31 16.39
N LYS A 39 5.17 2.97 17.55
CA LYS A 39 6.38 3.59 18.07
C LYS A 39 7.55 3.40 17.11
N ASP A 40 7.80 2.18 16.66
CA ASP A 40 8.87 1.88 15.71
C ASP A 40 8.69 2.63 14.39
N LEU A 41 7.45 2.71 13.87
CA LEU A 41 7.13 3.44 12.65
C LEU A 41 7.53 4.92 12.76
N ILE A 42 7.14 5.57 13.86
CA ILE A 42 7.44 6.99 14.08
C ILE A 42 8.96 7.19 14.26
N GLU A 43 9.62 6.35 15.06
CA GLU A 43 11.07 6.43 15.27
C GLU A 43 11.86 6.21 13.98
N ASP A 44 11.43 5.26 13.14
CA ASP A 44 12.07 4.97 11.87
C ASP A 44 11.85 6.10 10.85
N GLY A 45 10.62 6.56 10.67
CA GLY A 45 10.29 7.63 9.73
C GLY A 45 10.92 8.98 10.10
N ASN A 46 11.12 9.27 11.40
CA ASN A 46 11.81 10.48 11.85
C ASN A 46 13.26 10.58 11.33
N LYS A 47 13.92 9.45 11.06
CA LYS A 47 15.30 9.42 10.52
C LYS A 47 15.39 10.01 9.11
N VAL A 48 14.29 10.00 8.35
CA VAL A 48 14.22 10.53 6.98
C VAL A 48 13.35 11.79 6.87
N GLY A 49 12.84 12.31 7.98
CA GLY A 49 11.99 13.50 8.00
C GLY A 49 10.57 13.24 7.51
N ALA A 50 10.04 12.04 7.71
CA ALA A 50 8.65 11.74 7.40
C ALA A 50 7.70 12.60 8.25
N VAL A 51 6.74 13.23 7.59
CA VAL A 51 5.77 14.14 8.22
C VAL A 51 4.36 13.56 8.26
N HIS A 52 4.11 12.48 7.50
CA HIS A 52 2.83 11.80 7.45
C HIS A 52 2.99 10.35 7.00
N TYR A 53 2.03 9.49 7.39
CA TYR A 53 2.05 8.07 7.08
C TYR A 53 0.66 7.58 6.68
N LEU A 54 0.58 6.76 5.63
CA LEU A 54 -0.59 5.96 5.31
C LEU A 54 -0.48 4.61 6.02
N ILE A 55 -1.28 4.44 7.08
CA ILE A 55 -1.23 3.25 7.93
C ILE A 55 -2.40 2.30 7.63
N HIS A 56 -2.12 1.01 7.71
CA HIS A 56 -3.09 -0.05 7.51
C HIS A 56 -2.62 -1.39 8.09
N SER A 57 -3.47 -2.39 8.03
CA SER A 57 -3.16 -3.81 8.20
C SER A 57 -4.08 -4.63 7.30
N VAL A 58 -3.88 -5.95 7.24
CA VAL A 58 -4.66 -6.84 6.39
C VAL A 58 -5.36 -7.91 7.23
N ALA A 59 -6.66 -8.08 7.04
CA ALA A 59 -7.41 -9.18 7.60
C ALA A 59 -7.19 -10.44 6.76
N THR A 60 -6.55 -11.46 7.32
CA THR A 60 -6.35 -12.76 6.66
C THR A 60 -7.54 -13.71 6.83
N THR A 61 -8.52 -13.31 7.62
CA THR A 61 -9.81 -13.97 7.78
C THR A 61 -10.91 -12.91 7.99
N PRO A 62 -12.18 -13.18 7.62
CA PRO A 62 -13.29 -12.23 7.82
C PRO A 62 -13.43 -11.74 9.27
N LYS A 63 -13.20 -12.61 10.23
CA LYS A 63 -13.34 -12.31 11.67
C LYS A 63 -12.38 -11.22 12.19
N GLN A 64 -11.32 -10.92 11.45
CA GLN A 64 -10.34 -9.92 11.84
C GLN A 64 -10.68 -8.50 11.34
N VAL A 65 -11.60 -8.38 10.37
CA VAL A 65 -11.92 -7.11 9.70
C VAL A 65 -12.26 -6.01 10.71
N GLN A 66 -13.24 -6.24 11.54
CA GLN A 66 -13.71 -5.24 12.51
C GLN A 66 -12.59 -4.80 13.48
N SER A 67 -11.93 -5.76 14.12
CA SER A 67 -10.91 -5.45 15.14
C SER A 67 -9.67 -4.74 14.58
N ILE A 68 -9.29 -5.03 13.33
CA ILE A 68 -8.21 -4.35 12.64
C ILE A 68 -8.64 -2.91 12.31
N ASN A 69 -9.83 -2.71 11.77
CA ASN A 69 -10.34 -1.38 11.43
C ASN A 69 -10.47 -0.47 12.65
N GLU A 70 -10.97 -1.02 13.78
CA GLU A 70 -11.01 -0.32 15.07
C GLU A 70 -9.61 0.09 15.56
N PHE A 71 -8.61 -0.80 15.45
CA PHE A 71 -7.23 -0.50 15.83
C PHE A 71 -6.63 0.61 14.97
N ILE A 72 -6.76 0.53 13.64
CA ILE A 72 -6.25 1.59 12.74
C ILE A 72 -6.93 2.94 13.04
N SER A 73 -8.26 2.94 13.22
CA SER A 73 -9.00 4.15 13.59
C SER A 73 -8.54 4.74 14.94
N PHE A 74 -8.27 3.88 15.93
CA PHE A 74 -7.75 4.31 17.22
C PHE A 74 -6.39 5.01 17.07
N GLU A 75 -5.48 4.46 16.28
CA GLU A 75 -4.16 5.05 16.06
C GLU A 75 -4.25 6.38 15.29
N VAL A 76 -5.11 6.48 14.27
CA VAL A 76 -5.37 7.74 13.58
C VAL A 76 -5.87 8.82 14.53
N LYS A 77 -6.83 8.49 15.41
CA LYS A 77 -7.40 9.42 16.39
C LYS A 77 -6.41 9.81 17.49
N SER A 78 -5.51 8.90 17.85
CA SER A 78 -4.48 9.11 18.88
C SER A 78 -3.32 9.99 18.38
N HIS A 79 -3.12 10.08 17.07
CA HIS A 79 -2.02 10.84 16.44
C HIS A 79 -2.56 11.82 15.37
N PRO A 80 -3.33 12.85 15.79
CA PRO A 80 -4.02 13.75 14.86
C PRO A 80 -3.03 14.49 13.95
N GLY A 81 -3.29 14.42 12.63
CA GLY A 81 -2.44 15.05 11.62
C GLY A 81 -1.21 14.24 11.18
N LEU A 82 -0.87 13.16 11.88
CA LEU A 82 0.28 12.31 11.55
C LEU A 82 -0.11 11.13 10.66
N PHE A 83 -1.31 10.59 10.81
CA PHE A 83 -1.75 9.38 10.12
C PHE A 83 -3.00 9.59 9.29
N THR A 84 -3.01 8.99 8.09
CA THR A 84 -4.22 8.60 7.37
C THR A 84 -4.36 7.08 7.48
N GLY A 85 -5.53 6.58 7.85
CA GLY A 85 -5.79 5.15 7.97
C GLY A 85 -6.59 4.60 6.79
N PHE A 86 -6.16 3.49 6.22
CA PHE A 86 -6.97 2.64 5.38
C PHE A 86 -7.47 1.44 6.20
N GLY A 87 -8.75 1.12 6.06
CA GLY A 87 -9.32 -0.09 6.63
C GLY A 87 -8.95 -1.31 5.80
N THR A 88 -9.36 -2.48 6.27
CA THR A 88 -9.25 -3.73 5.52
C THR A 88 -10.61 -4.35 5.33
N LEU A 89 -10.75 -5.10 4.23
CA LEU A 89 -11.90 -5.97 3.94
C LEU A 89 -11.42 -7.40 3.71
N HIS A 90 -12.35 -8.33 3.73
CA HIS A 90 -12.09 -9.69 3.30
C HIS A 90 -13.14 -10.11 2.27
N PRO A 91 -12.76 -10.70 1.12
CA PRO A 91 -13.72 -11.05 0.06
C PRO A 91 -14.76 -12.10 0.47
N ASP A 92 -14.48 -12.84 1.54
CA ASP A 92 -15.41 -13.85 2.11
C ASP A 92 -16.17 -13.30 3.33
N SER A 93 -16.18 -11.96 3.57
CA SER A 93 -17.08 -11.35 4.57
C SER A 93 -18.53 -11.57 4.17
N GLU A 94 -19.38 -11.88 5.16
CA GLU A 94 -20.82 -12.10 4.94
C GLU A 94 -21.57 -10.81 4.57
N ASP A 95 -21.05 -9.66 5.04
CA ASP A 95 -21.61 -8.32 4.82
C ASP A 95 -20.51 -7.30 4.47
N ILE A 96 -20.06 -7.32 3.21
CA ILE A 96 -19.03 -6.38 2.70
C ILE A 96 -19.53 -4.93 2.77
N GLU A 97 -20.82 -4.70 2.51
CA GLU A 97 -21.41 -3.37 2.55
C GLU A 97 -21.39 -2.79 3.98
N GLY A 98 -21.80 -3.59 4.96
CA GLY A 98 -21.75 -3.20 6.37
C GLY A 98 -20.32 -3.00 6.88
N ASP A 99 -19.36 -3.82 6.46
CA ASP A 99 -17.94 -3.64 6.78
C ASP A 99 -17.40 -2.32 6.20
N LEU A 100 -17.80 -1.92 4.98
CA LEU A 100 -17.43 -0.66 4.36
C LEU A 100 -18.07 0.55 5.04
N ASP A 101 -19.35 0.46 5.38
CA ASP A 101 -20.04 1.53 6.12
C ASP A 101 -19.36 1.76 7.47
N TYR A 102 -18.93 0.68 8.13
CA TYR A 102 -18.18 0.76 9.38
C TYR A 102 -16.80 1.39 9.19
N ILE A 103 -16.07 1.09 8.11
CA ILE A 103 -14.79 1.75 7.74
C ILE A 103 -15.00 3.28 7.65
N ILE A 104 -16.08 3.71 7.01
CA ILE A 104 -16.43 5.14 6.87
C ILE A 104 -16.77 5.76 8.22
N GLU A 105 -17.59 5.08 9.05
CA GLU A 105 -17.95 5.54 10.40
C GLU A 105 -16.74 5.70 11.30
N LEU A 106 -15.78 4.79 11.19
CA LEU A 106 -14.50 4.87 11.90
C LEU A 106 -13.62 6.03 11.43
N GLY A 107 -13.93 6.67 10.30
CA GLY A 107 -13.20 7.80 9.74
C GLY A 107 -12.00 7.39 8.87
N LEU A 108 -11.90 6.13 8.50
CA LEU A 108 -10.87 5.61 7.61
C LEU A 108 -11.12 6.08 6.17
N LYS A 109 -10.06 6.24 5.37
CA LYS A 109 -10.09 6.98 4.10
C LYS A 109 -9.89 6.11 2.86
N GLY A 110 -9.84 4.81 3.01
CA GLY A 110 -9.64 3.86 1.92
C GLY A 110 -9.59 2.44 2.44
N VAL A 111 -9.26 1.52 1.56
CA VAL A 111 -9.21 0.07 1.85
C VAL A 111 -7.85 -0.49 1.46
N LYS A 112 -7.28 -1.38 2.27
CA LYS A 112 -6.11 -2.21 1.95
C LYS A 112 -6.50 -3.67 1.88
N VAL A 113 -6.09 -4.33 0.78
CA VAL A 113 -6.22 -5.78 0.61
C VAL A 113 -4.89 -6.39 0.16
N HIS A 114 -4.76 -7.69 0.38
CA HIS A 114 -3.59 -8.47 0.00
C HIS A 114 -4.04 -9.83 -0.57
N PRO A 115 -4.27 -9.91 -1.88
CA PRO A 115 -4.85 -11.10 -2.50
C PRO A 115 -4.13 -12.41 -2.18
N ASP A 116 -2.79 -12.39 -2.10
CA ASP A 116 -2.01 -13.62 -1.82
C ASP A 116 -2.17 -14.10 -0.37
N PHE A 117 -2.30 -13.19 0.61
CA PHE A 117 -2.61 -13.55 2.00
C PHE A 117 -4.06 -13.97 2.18
N GLN A 118 -4.98 -13.35 1.46
CA GLN A 118 -6.41 -13.56 1.55
C GLN A 118 -6.91 -14.66 0.58
N GLN A 119 -6.03 -15.15 -0.30
CA GLN A 119 -6.26 -16.25 -1.23
C GLN A 119 -7.46 -16.03 -2.18
N PHE A 120 -7.46 -14.90 -2.88
CA PHE A 120 -8.45 -14.60 -3.92
C PHE A 120 -7.80 -13.92 -5.13
N ALA A 121 -8.25 -14.25 -6.32
CA ALA A 121 -7.81 -13.56 -7.53
C ALA A 121 -8.64 -12.28 -7.76
N LEU A 122 -7.97 -11.20 -8.23
CA LEU A 122 -8.61 -9.90 -8.44
C LEU A 122 -9.69 -9.91 -9.53
N ASN A 123 -9.71 -10.91 -10.43
CA ASN A 123 -10.72 -11.08 -11.47
C ASN A 123 -11.82 -12.11 -11.10
N GLU A 124 -11.89 -12.54 -9.84
CA GLU A 124 -13.00 -13.36 -9.35
C GLU A 124 -14.24 -12.50 -9.02
N GLU A 125 -15.42 -13.12 -9.08
CA GLU A 125 -16.69 -12.47 -8.78
C GLU A 125 -16.72 -11.78 -7.41
N LYS A 126 -16.13 -12.42 -6.38
CA LYS A 126 -16.05 -11.85 -5.03
C LYS A 126 -15.16 -10.60 -4.96
N ALA A 127 -14.10 -10.54 -5.76
CA ALA A 127 -13.25 -9.36 -5.88
C ALA A 127 -13.99 -8.22 -6.60
N PHE A 128 -14.74 -8.53 -7.65
CA PHE A 128 -15.54 -7.55 -8.35
C PHE A 128 -16.66 -6.97 -7.47
N LYS A 129 -17.37 -7.79 -6.70
CA LYS A 129 -18.35 -7.30 -5.71
C LYS A 129 -17.75 -6.37 -4.69
N MET A 130 -16.58 -6.71 -4.16
CA MET A 130 -15.85 -5.86 -3.23
C MET A 130 -15.41 -4.55 -3.90
N GLY A 131 -14.87 -4.63 -5.13
CA GLY A 131 -14.47 -3.45 -5.91
C GLY A 131 -15.65 -2.53 -6.24
N GLU A 132 -16.81 -3.08 -6.59
CA GLU A 132 -18.04 -2.32 -6.84
C GLU A 132 -18.49 -1.55 -5.59
N ALA A 133 -18.57 -2.21 -4.46
CA ALA A 133 -18.96 -1.59 -3.20
C ALA A 133 -18.01 -0.47 -2.75
N ILE A 134 -16.68 -0.65 -2.96
CA ILE A 134 -15.67 0.38 -2.67
C ILE A 134 -15.81 1.57 -3.63
N ASN A 135 -15.99 1.29 -4.93
CA ASN A 135 -16.13 2.31 -5.98
C ASN A 135 -17.39 3.17 -5.77
N GLU A 136 -18.53 2.57 -5.40
CA GLU A 136 -19.76 3.28 -5.10
C GLU A 136 -19.63 4.28 -3.95
N ARG A 137 -18.72 4.02 -3.00
CA ARG A 137 -18.42 4.90 -1.87
C ARG A 137 -17.32 5.92 -2.17
N GLY A 138 -16.72 5.87 -3.37
CA GLY A 138 -15.64 6.77 -3.77
C GLY A 138 -14.38 6.64 -2.91
N LEU A 139 -14.16 5.48 -2.30
CA LEU A 139 -12.96 5.22 -1.51
C LEU A 139 -11.83 4.69 -2.41
N PRO A 140 -10.57 5.12 -2.22
CA PRO A 140 -9.43 4.49 -2.87
C PRO A 140 -9.16 3.11 -2.28
N ILE A 141 -8.56 2.23 -3.09
CA ILE A 141 -8.08 0.93 -2.64
C ILE A 141 -6.58 0.78 -2.88
N MET A 142 -5.85 0.29 -1.88
CA MET A 142 -4.47 -0.17 -2.02
C MET A 142 -4.45 -1.69 -2.08
N ILE A 143 -3.83 -2.23 -3.12
CA ILE A 143 -3.78 -3.66 -3.40
C ILE A 143 -2.31 -4.10 -3.41
N HIS A 144 -1.95 -5.14 -2.65
CA HIS A 144 -0.69 -5.84 -2.89
C HIS A 144 -0.74 -6.47 -4.28
N CYS A 145 0.28 -6.23 -5.09
CA CYS A 145 0.30 -6.66 -6.48
C CYS A 145 1.58 -7.43 -6.81
N GLY A 146 1.39 -8.52 -7.54
CA GLY A 146 2.47 -9.35 -8.08
C GLY A 146 3.06 -10.33 -7.07
N ASP A 147 3.34 -11.52 -7.54
CA ASP A 147 4.18 -12.51 -6.88
C ASP A 147 4.50 -13.62 -7.88
N PHE A 148 5.79 -13.90 -8.09
CA PHE A 148 6.19 -14.98 -9.03
C PHE A 148 5.79 -16.37 -8.54
N ARG A 149 5.47 -16.52 -7.23
CA ARG A 149 5.10 -17.80 -6.59
C ARG A 149 3.60 -18.05 -6.62
N TYR A 150 2.81 -16.98 -6.64
CA TYR A 150 1.35 -17.00 -6.55
C TYR A 150 0.74 -16.17 -7.68
N ASN A 151 -0.45 -16.55 -8.10
CA ASN A 151 -1.13 -15.85 -9.21
C ASN A 151 -2.51 -15.36 -8.76
N TYR A 152 -2.54 -14.44 -7.80
CA TYR A 152 -3.78 -13.81 -7.35
C TYR A 152 -3.89 -12.33 -7.75
N SER A 153 -2.75 -11.62 -7.77
CA SER A 153 -2.68 -10.18 -7.99
C SER A 153 -1.76 -9.77 -9.15
N ASN A 154 -1.33 -10.74 -9.97
CA ASN A 154 -0.50 -10.50 -11.15
C ASN A 154 -1.27 -9.71 -12.22
N PRO A 155 -0.59 -9.10 -13.21
CA PRO A 155 -1.19 -8.22 -14.21
C PRO A 155 -2.44 -8.77 -14.91
N GLU A 156 -2.47 -10.06 -15.22
CA GLU A 156 -3.62 -10.72 -15.85
C GLU A 156 -4.89 -10.75 -14.99
N HIS A 157 -4.77 -10.55 -13.66
CA HIS A 157 -5.90 -10.43 -12.74
C HIS A 157 -6.16 -8.97 -12.37
N LEU A 158 -5.12 -8.15 -12.22
CA LEU A 158 -5.24 -6.74 -11.88
C LEU A 158 -5.86 -5.93 -13.03
N LYS A 159 -5.45 -6.19 -14.27
CA LYS A 159 -5.93 -5.42 -15.43
C LYS A 159 -7.44 -5.49 -15.62
N PRO A 160 -8.09 -6.67 -15.60
CA PRO A 160 -9.56 -6.75 -15.64
C PRO A 160 -10.26 -6.01 -14.50
N PHE A 161 -9.64 -5.99 -13.31
CA PHE A 161 -10.17 -5.24 -12.16
C PHE A 161 -10.13 -3.72 -12.42
N LEU A 162 -9.02 -3.19 -12.92
CA LEU A 162 -8.86 -1.77 -13.27
C LEU A 162 -9.80 -1.34 -14.39
N GLU A 163 -9.95 -2.18 -15.42
CA GLU A 163 -10.86 -1.94 -16.55
C GLU A 163 -12.34 -1.95 -16.14
N ARG A 164 -12.70 -2.79 -15.16
CA ARG A 164 -14.06 -2.89 -14.62
C ARG A 164 -14.45 -1.65 -13.83
N PHE A 165 -13.49 -1.02 -13.16
CA PHE A 165 -13.71 0.12 -12.26
C PHE A 165 -12.84 1.32 -12.65
N PRO A 166 -13.10 1.97 -13.81
CA PRO A 166 -12.24 3.05 -14.31
C PRO A 166 -12.24 4.31 -13.43
N ASP A 167 -13.26 4.50 -12.60
CA ASP A 167 -13.39 5.63 -11.67
C ASP A 167 -12.80 5.33 -10.28
N LEU A 168 -12.49 4.07 -9.98
CA LEU A 168 -11.90 3.65 -8.72
C LEU A 168 -10.41 4.01 -8.69
N THR A 169 -10.00 4.84 -7.74
CA THR A 169 -8.58 5.09 -7.51
C THR A 169 -7.91 3.85 -6.89
N VAL A 170 -6.97 3.26 -7.59
CA VAL A 170 -6.22 2.09 -7.16
C VAL A 170 -4.76 2.46 -6.91
N ILE A 171 -4.21 2.02 -5.77
CA ILE A 171 -2.78 2.07 -5.46
C ILE A 171 -2.26 0.63 -5.58
N GLY A 172 -1.56 0.34 -6.67
CA GLY A 172 -0.88 -0.94 -6.86
C GLY A 172 0.46 -0.94 -6.13
N ALA A 173 0.56 -1.68 -5.04
CA ALA A 173 1.79 -1.74 -4.28
C ALA A 173 2.95 -2.32 -5.09
N HIS A 174 4.19 -1.88 -4.79
CA HIS A 174 5.43 -2.44 -5.33
C HIS A 174 5.52 -2.33 -6.87
N PHE A 175 5.30 -1.12 -7.41
CA PHE A 175 5.16 -0.89 -8.86
C PHE A 175 4.12 -1.81 -9.52
N ALA A 176 3.01 -2.08 -8.79
CA ALA A 176 1.93 -2.99 -9.19
C ALA A 176 2.39 -4.42 -9.57
N GLY A 177 3.57 -4.87 -9.07
CA GLY A 177 4.13 -6.14 -9.51
C GLY A 177 5.34 -6.64 -8.73
N TRP A 178 5.23 -6.81 -7.41
CA TRP A 178 6.34 -7.37 -6.62
C TRP A 178 6.95 -8.60 -7.27
N SER A 179 8.28 -8.65 -7.39
CA SER A 179 9.08 -9.70 -8.01
C SER A 179 8.91 -9.91 -9.53
N ILE A 180 7.97 -9.22 -10.18
CA ILE A 180 7.68 -9.25 -11.63
C ILE A 180 7.52 -7.83 -12.19
N TRP A 181 8.31 -6.88 -11.66
CA TRP A 181 8.16 -5.42 -11.85
C TRP A 181 8.12 -4.97 -13.32
N GLU A 182 9.07 -5.43 -14.15
CA GLU A 182 9.14 -5.01 -15.55
C GLU A 182 7.91 -5.49 -16.32
N LYS A 183 7.51 -6.75 -16.11
CA LYS A 183 6.31 -7.31 -16.77
C LYS A 183 5.05 -6.60 -16.32
N ALA A 184 4.93 -6.31 -15.01
CA ALA A 184 3.79 -5.57 -14.49
C ALA A 184 3.73 -4.15 -15.07
N THR A 185 4.88 -3.48 -15.19
CA THR A 185 4.96 -2.14 -15.77
C THR A 185 4.58 -2.13 -17.25
N GLU A 186 5.06 -3.09 -18.05
CA GLU A 186 4.65 -3.25 -19.46
C GLU A 186 3.13 -3.36 -19.62
N ASP A 187 2.47 -4.10 -18.72
CA ASP A 187 1.03 -4.36 -18.81
C ASP A 187 0.16 -3.24 -18.22
N MET A 188 0.68 -2.49 -17.22
CA MET A 188 -0.11 -1.57 -16.38
C MET A 188 0.19 -0.09 -16.61
N ALA A 189 1.38 0.26 -17.15
CA ALA A 189 1.75 1.66 -17.37
C ALA A 189 0.71 2.38 -18.26
N GLY A 190 0.42 3.63 -17.91
CA GLY A 190 -0.59 4.43 -18.63
C GLY A 190 -2.04 4.17 -18.21
N THR A 191 -2.30 3.28 -17.25
CA THR A 191 -3.65 3.08 -16.71
C THR A 191 -4.09 4.31 -15.89
N PRO A 192 -5.15 5.03 -16.26
CA PRO A 192 -5.45 6.36 -15.71
C PRO A 192 -5.74 6.39 -14.21
N ASN A 193 -6.43 5.37 -13.69
CA ASN A 193 -6.87 5.25 -12.32
C ASN A 193 -5.88 4.50 -11.40
N LEU A 194 -4.69 4.15 -11.92
CA LEU A 194 -3.66 3.45 -11.18
C LEU A 194 -2.56 4.41 -10.71
N PHE A 195 -2.33 4.43 -9.41
CA PHE A 195 -1.11 4.89 -8.75
C PHE A 195 -0.29 3.67 -8.34
N VAL A 196 1.01 3.83 -8.15
CA VAL A 196 1.89 2.76 -7.64
C VAL A 196 2.76 3.28 -6.51
N ASP A 197 3.19 2.40 -5.59
CA ASP A 197 4.25 2.74 -4.66
C ASP A 197 5.55 1.99 -5.00
N CYS A 198 6.68 2.56 -4.60
CA CYS A 198 8.01 1.99 -4.90
C CYS A 198 8.53 1.07 -3.79
N SER A 199 7.73 0.79 -2.77
CA SER A 199 8.15 -0.04 -1.64
C SER A 199 8.46 -1.49 -2.04
N SER A 200 9.26 -2.17 -1.26
CA SER A 200 9.64 -3.59 -1.49
C SER A 200 10.14 -3.88 -2.91
N SER A 201 10.77 -2.89 -3.56
CA SER A 201 11.21 -2.97 -4.95
C SER A 201 12.66 -2.54 -5.13
N LEU A 202 13.06 -1.44 -4.49
CA LEU A 202 14.36 -0.82 -4.71
C LEU A 202 15.54 -1.68 -4.28
N TYR A 203 15.35 -2.63 -3.37
CA TYR A 203 16.38 -3.59 -2.96
C TYR A 203 16.81 -4.54 -4.09
N ALA A 204 15.93 -4.77 -5.06
CA ALA A 204 16.13 -5.74 -6.15
C ALA A 204 16.37 -5.07 -7.52
N LEU A 205 15.99 -3.78 -7.66
CA LEU A 205 16.10 -3.05 -8.91
C LEU A 205 17.37 -2.22 -8.95
N SER A 206 18.00 -2.11 -10.13
CA SER A 206 19.03 -1.09 -10.33
C SER A 206 18.42 0.31 -10.32
N PRO A 207 19.16 1.36 -9.97
CA PRO A 207 18.66 2.73 -10.06
C PRO A 207 18.14 3.10 -11.45
N GLU A 208 18.77 2.59 -12.51
CA GLU A 208 18.36 2.81 -13.90
C GLU A 208 17.02 2.13 -14.17
N THR A 209 16.85 0.85 -13.78
CA THR A 209 15.59 0.12 -13.94
C THR A 209 14.48 0.81 -13.13
N ALA A 210 14.74 1.20 -11.88
CA ALA A 210 13.76 1.93 -11.08
C ALA A 210 13.33 3.25 -11.73
N LYS A 211 14.27 4.00 -12.34
CA LYS A 211 13.98 5.20 -13.12
C LYS A 211 13.06 4.92 -14.31
N ASP A 212 13.36 3.86 -15.06
CA ASP A 212 12.57 3.47 -16.23
C ASP A 212 11.13 3.11 -15.82
N LEU A 213 10.93 2.38 -14.70
CA LEU A 213 9.60 2.09 -14.18
C LEU A 213 8.86 3.36 -13.75
N ILE A 214 9.53 4.26 -13.01
CA ILE A 214 8.96 5.55 -12.60
C ILE A 214 8.49 6.35 -13.82
N HIS A 215 9.31 6.44 -14.86
CA HIS A 215 8.96 7.18 -16.08
C HIS A 215 7.85 6.49 -16.87
N ALA A 216 7.78 5.16 -16.89
CA ALA A 216 6.73 4.42 -17.57
C ALA A 216 5.36 4.65 -16.93
N TYR A 217 5.27 4.64 -15.58
CA TYR A 217 4.03 4.99 -14.88
C TYR A 217 3.73 6.50 -14.91
N GLY A 218 4.76 7.34 -15.00
CA GLY A 218 4.70 8.79 -14.78
C GLY A 218 5.04 9.14 -13.32
N ALA A 219 5.98 10.07 -13.10
CA ALA A 219 6.40 10.46 -11.76
C ALA A 219 5.26 10.99 -10.88
N ASP A 220 4.20 11.54 -11.50
CA ASP A 220 2.97 12.01 -10.85
C ASP A 220 2.02 10.87 -10.39
N LYS A 221 2.34 9.63 -10.70
CA LYS A 221 1.61 8.42 -10.30
C LYS A 221 2.36 7.54 -9.30
N VAL A 222 3.60 7.87 -8.97
CA VAL A 222 4.43 7.08 -8.07
C VAL A 222 4.42 7.68 -6.66
N LEU A 223 4.32 6.82 -5.65
CA LEU A 223 4.36 7.18 -4.23
C LEU A 223 5.61 6.59 -3.59
N TRP A 224 6.30 7.37 -2.76
CA TRP A 224 7.37 6.82 -1.92
C TRP A 224 6.79 6.05 -0.73
N ALA A 225 7.37 4.89 -0.45
CA ALA A 225 6.91 4.02 0.61
C ALA A 225 8.00 3.03 1.05
N THR A 226 7.83 2.43 2.23
CA THR A 226 8.79 1.47 2.78
C THR A 226 8.24 0.06 2.96
N ASP A 227 6.91 -0.14 2.80
CA ASP A 227 6.26 -1.39 3.21
C ASP A 227 6.59 -1.73 4.69
N PHE A 228 6.63 -0.67 5.54
CA PHE A 228 6.92 -0.88 6.96
C PHE A 228 6.04 -2.01 7.53
N PRO A 229 6.57 -2.96 8.30
CA PRO A 229 7.90 -3.01 8.88
C PRO A 229 8.92 -3.84 8.07
N MET A 230 8.69 -4.03 6.75
CA MET A 230 9.57 -4.82 5.90
C MET A 230 10.96 -4.17 5.77
N TRP A 231 11.00 -2.86 5.48
CA TRP A 231 12.22 -2.12 5.21
C TRP A 231 12.35 -0.88 6.10
N GLU A 232 13.59 -0.56 6.46
CA GLU A 232 13.92 0.66 7.19
C GLU A 232 13.85 1.88 6.27
N SER A 233 13.27 2.97 6.75
CA SER A 233 13.12 4.21 5.98
C SER A 233 14.45 4.76 5.49
N THR A 234 15.53 4.60 6.26
CA THR A 234 16.88 5.05 5.86
C THR A 234 17.40 4.27 4.67
N SER A 235 17.26 2.95 4.64
CA SER A 235 17.72 2.12 3.52
C SER A 235 16.91 2.38 2.24
N GLU A 236 15.59 2.50 2.36
CA GLU A 236 14.73 2.85 1.22
C GLU A 236 15.06 4.24 0.66
N MET A 237 15.29 5.23 1.54
CA MET A 237 15.68 6.58 1.13
C MET A 237 17.07 6.60 0.47
N GLU A 238 18.02 5.84 1.00
CA GLU A 238 19.35 5.71 0.40
C GLU A 238 19.30 5.11 -1.02
N MET A 239 18.46 4.10 -1.24
CA MET A 239 18.26 3.50 -2.57
C MET A 239 17.54 4.47 -3.50
N PHE A 240 16.47 5.11 -3.03
CA PHE A 240 15.73 6.12 -3.80
C PHE A 240 16.64 7.29 -4.24
N ASN A 241 17.53 7.74 -3.38
CA ASN A 241 18.44 8.84 -3.69
C ASN A 241 19.50 8.53 -4.75
N LYS A 242 19.72 7.25 -5.08
CA LYS A 242 20.61 6.83 -6.18
C LYS A 242 19.93 6.91 -7.55
N ILE A 243 18.60 7.04 -7.59
CA ILE A 243 17.86 7.16 -8.85
C ILE A 243 18.06 8.56 -9.39
N ASP A 244 18.45 8.66 -10.67
CA ASP A 244 18.69 9.94 -11.35
C ASP A 244 17.34 10.56 -11.77
N LEU A 245 16.71 11.28 -10.83
CA LEU A 245 15.44 11.99 -10.99
C LEU A 245 15.67 13.49 -10.84
N THR A 246 14.86 14.29 -11.51
CA THR A 246 14.80 15.74 -11.31
C THR A 246 14.27 16.07 -9.90
N GLU A 247 14.51 17.30 -9.43
CA GLU A 247 14.00 17.77 -8.15
C GLU A 247 12.44 17.77 -8.14
N GLU A 248 11.80 18.09 -9.26
CA GLU A 248 10.36 18.07 -9.42
C GLU A 248 9.81 16.65 -9.27
N GLU A 249 10.37 15.66 -9.96
CA GLU A 249 9.97 14.24 -9.83
C GLU A 249 10.15 13.73 -8.40
N ARG A 250 11.26 14.09 -7.73
CA ARG A 250 11.48 13.75 -6.33
C ARG A 250 10.42 14.33 -5.41
N ASN A 251 10.05 15.59 -5.59
CA ASN A 251 9.02 16.26 -4.80
C ASN A 251 7.65 15.61 -5.00
N LEU A 252 7.29 15.29 -6.24
CA LEU A 252 6.07 14.56 -6.56
C LEU A 252 6.02 13.23 -5.80
N ILE A 253 7.04 12.39 -5.95
CA ILE A 253 7.08 11.01 -5.42
C ILE A 253 7.14 11.01 -3.89
N LEU A 254 7.98 11.87 -3.29
CA LEU A 254 8.20 11.88 -1.85
C LEU A 254 7.05 12.50 -1.06
N TYR A 255 6.26 13.41 -1.68
CA TYR A 255 5.27 14.16 -0.93
C TYR A 255 3.99 14.50 -1.71
N GLU A 256 4.08 15.17 -2.87
CA GLU A 256 2.93 15.86 -3.46
C GLU A 256 1.85 14.89 -3.93
N ASN A 257 2.23 13.78 -4.56
CA ASN A 257 1.29 12.78 -5.04
C ASN A 257 0.47 12.18 -3.89
N ALA A 258 1.14 11.75 -2.82
CA ALA A 258 0.47 11.20 -1.64
C ALA A 258 -0.37 12.27 -0.93
N ALA A 259 0.14 13.50 -0.79
CA ALA A 259 -0.60 14.59 -0.16
C ALA A 259 -1.90 14.89 -0.92
N LYS A 260 -1.85 14.95 -2.26
CA LYS A 260 -3.01 15.15 -3.12
C LYS A 260 -4.01 13.99 -3.02
N LEU A 261 -3.52 12.76 -3.13
CA LEU A 261 -4.35 11.54 -3.08
C LEU A 261 -5.07 11.40 -1.74
N LEU A 262 -4.38 11.71 -0.63
CA LEU A 262 -4.92 11.61 0.72
C LEU A 262 -5.68 12.87 1.18
N GLY A 263 -5.76 13.92 0.35
CA GLY A 263 -6.45 15.17 0.67
C GLY A 263 -5.79 15.96 1.81
N LEU A 264 -4.47 15.86 1.97
CA LEU A 264 -3.71 16.61 2.97
C LEU A 264 -3.55 18.07 2.53
N LYS A 265 -3.52 18.98 3.51
CA LYS A 265 -3.43 20.44 3.29
C LYS A 265 -2.00 20.94 3.54
#